data_9001391da5eab13a26ff5e5718389eff
#
_entry.id   9001391da5eab13a26ff5e5718389eff
#
_cell.length_a   1.000
_cell.length_b   1.000
_cell.length_c   1.000
_cell.angle_alpha   90.00
_cell.angle_beta   90.00
_cell.angle_gamma   90.00
#
_symmetry.space_group_name_H-M   'P 1'
#
loop_
_entity.id
_entity.type
_entity.pdbx_description
1 polymer ?
#
loop_
_entity_poly.entity_id
_entity_poly.type
_entity_poly.pdbx_seq_one_letter_code
_entity_poly.pdbx_strand_id
1 'polypeptide(L)'
;MKRVFSIPEKATGGGNVRYCWQQSQGSYLAVAGSTKNIPIYDRHGQQVDEIILPGLCTGIAWDKDGDTLAIIQDKNGIIFLWDSNSLKTTQLESGLKDTLTFLLWSKVGPQLAIGTSKGNLLIYNHQTSRKIPILGKHTRKIICGCWNQENLLALGAEDKSITVSSADGDTIRQATLHSEPAEIQFSEMKTDERSSVAEATVSMIVGKKTLYLYNLNDPENPIELAFQQRYGNIIAYRWFGDGYIMIGFSNGFFVVISTHMKEIGQELYQTRDHKDLLTDITVSTQLNKAASCGDNCIKIHDLNEMKEIYAIITVEDAGGNLDKISWTDDGQLIAVSTQKGAIHVYLTKLPILGNSCGTKMAYLTSLREVTIFDSIAQERPLSVDIVVEPTFVALGPYHLAVGMNNRAWFYDLSDKGTEQLKDREYLGTVTSLHLNSDYAAVLFENKVQLHLIEGESMDSSGERETRLFPDKDSQGRITCCALTSEFLIFGTDVCTIIFLSYPYNL
;
A
#
# COMPACT_ATOMS: atom_id res chain seq x y z
N MET A 1 -6.95 15.61 6.12
CA MET A 1 -6.18 14.81 5.13
C MET A 1 -6.34 15.45 3.76
N LYS A 2 -5.25 15.52 2.97
CA LYS A 2 -5.23 16.16 1.64
C LYS A 2 -5.61 15.13 0.58
N ARG A 3 -6.48 15.48 -0.38
CA ARG A 3 -6.75 14.64 -1.56
C ARG A 3 -5.54 14.73 -2.50
N VAL A 4 -5.00 13.59 -2.90
CA VAL A 4 -3.85 13.53 -3.81
C VAL A 4 -4.31 13.60 -5.25
N PHE A 5 -5.25 12.72 -5.62
CA PHE A 5 -5.86 12.73 -6.96
C PHE A 5 -7.25 12.10 -6.95
N SER A 6 -7.94 12.20 -8.06
CA SER A 6 -9.23 11.54 -8.30
C SER A 6 -9.29 11.00 -9.72
N ILE A 7 -9.89 9.83 -9.86
CA ILE A 7 -10.22 9.21 -11.14
C ILE A 7 -11.72 9.41 -11.37
N PRO A 8 -12.13 10.15 -12.40
CA PRO A 8 -13.54 10.45 -12.63
C PRO A 8 -14.31 9.22 -13.14
N GLU A 9 -15.61 9.17 -12.90
CA GLU A 9 -16.49 8.09 -13.36
C GLU A 9 -16.41 7.80 -14.87
N LYS A 10 -16.14 8.83 -15.68
CA LYS A 10 -15.98 8.69 -17.13
C LYS A 10 -14.78 7.79 -17.52
N ALA A 11 -13.72 7.81 -16.74
CA ALA A 11 -12.54 6.98 -16.99
C ALA A 11 -12.81 5.49 -16.70
N THR A 12 -13.73 5.18 -15.81
CA THR A 12 -14.12 3.82 -15.43
C THR A 12 -15.35 3.30 -16.17
N GLY A 13 -16.06 4.18 -16.89
CA GLY A 13 -17.31 3.87 -17.57
C GLY A 13 -18.54 3.92 -16.66
N GLY A 14 -18.39 4.32 -15.41
CA GLY A 14 -19.46 4.42 -14.42
C GLY A 14 -19.84 3.08 -13.76
N GLY A 15 -20.63 3.15 -12.69
CA GLY A 15 -21.08 1.97 -11.94
C GLY A 15 -20.03 1.40 -10.98
N ASN A 16 -20.22 0.17 -10.58
CA ASN A 16 -19.31 -0.48 -9.62
C ASN A 16 -17.91 -0.66 -10.20
N VAL A 17 -16.92 -0.22 -9.46
CA VAL A 17 -15.51 -0.28 -9.83
C VAL A 17 -14.77 -1.25 -8.91
N ARG A 18 -13.94 -2.10 -9.51
CA ARG A 18 -12.95 -2.89 -8.80
C ARG A 18 -11.61 -2.21 -8.94
N TYR A 19 -10.87 -2.10 -7.86
CA TYR A 19 -9.52 -1.57 -7.91
C TYR A 19 -8.64 -2.31 -6.91
N CYS A 20 -7.36 -2.33 -7.15
CA CYS A 20 -6.39 -2.90 -6.23
C CYS A 20 -5.07 -2.14 -6.30
N TRP A 21 -4.52 -1.82 -5.13
CA TRP A 21 -3.17 -1.32 -4.99
C TRP A 21 -2.16 -2.44 -5.23
N GLN A 22 -1.05 -2.08 -5.85
CA GLN A 22 0.13 -2.93 -5.88
C GLN A 22 0.56 -3.26 -4.45
N GLN A 23 0.79 -4.53 -4.17
CA GLN A 23 1.26 -4.96 -2.86
C GLN A 23 2.70 -4.50 -2.60
N SER A 24 3.10 -4.43 -1.34
CA SER A 24 4.41 -4.02 -0.88
C SER A 24 4.70 -2.52 -1.07
N GLN A 25 4.91 -2.05 -2.29
CA GLN A 25 5.33 -0.66 -2.56
C GLN A 25 4.16 0.33 -2.72
N GLY A 26 2.98 -0.14 -3.13
CA GLY A 26 1.84 0.72 -3.41
C GLY A 26 2.09 1.74 -4.54
N SER A 27 2.99 1.39 -5.49
CA SER A 27 3.39 2.29 -6.58
C SER A 27 2.34 2.40 -7.66
N TYR A 28 1.51 1.37 -7.84
CA TYR A 28 0.50 1.32 -8.89
C TYR A 28 -0.89 1.02 -8.33
N LEU A 29 -1.89 1.63 -8.98
CA LEU A 29 -3.31 1.38 -8.76
C LEU A 29 -3.94 0.86 -10.05
N ALA A 30 -4.37 -0.40 -10.07
CA ALA A 30 -5.12 -0.96 -11.19
C ALA A 30 -6.61 -0.77 -10.98
N VAL A 31 -7.33 -0.34 -12.01
CA VAL A 31 -8.75 0.01 -11.95
C VAL A 31 -9.54 -0.70 -13.04
N ALA A 32 -10.59 -1.41 -12.65
CA ALA A 32 -11.50 -2.11 -13.54
C ALA A 32 -12.94 -1.61 -13.32
N GLY A 33 -13.48 -0.94 -14.30
CA GLY A 33 -14.87 -0.45 -14.31
C GLY A 33 -15.77 -1.24 -15.22
N SER A 34 -16.77 -0.58 -15.78
CA SER A 34 -17.69 -1.16 -16.77
C SER A 34 -17.14 -1.14 -18.21
N THR A 35 -15.95 -0.57 -18.42
CA THR A 35 -15.21 -0.61 -19.67
C THR A 35 -14.41 -1.89 -19.78
N LYS A 36 -13.95 -2.20 -21.00
CA LYS A 36 -13.02 -3.33 -21.23
C LYS A 36 -11.56 -2.96 -21.02
N ASN A 37 -11.30 -1.72 -20.66
CA ASN A 37 -9.97 -1.20 -20.44
C ASN A 37 -9.67 -1.22 -18.95
N ILE A 38 -8.44 -1.60 -18.62
CA ILE A 38 -7.91 -1.58 -17.27
C ILE A 38 -6.79 -0.54 -17.24
N PRO A 39 -7.09 0.72 -16.94
CA PRO A 39 -6.05 1.72 -16.72
C PRO A 39 -5.26 1.42 -15.45
N ILE A 40 -3.95 1.62 -15.54
CA ILE A 40 -3.01 1.51 -14.42
C ILE A 40 -2.47 2.90 -14.14
N TYR A 41 -2.68 3.36 -12.92
CA TYR A 41 -2.23 4.66 -12.45
C TYR A 41 -1.04 4.51 -11.51
N ASP A 42 -0.13 5.47 -11.54
CA ASP A 42 0.86 5.59 -10.47
C ASP A 42 0.24 6.15 -9.19
N ARG A 43 1.01 6.19 -8.09
CA ARG A 43 0.51 6.70 -6.81
C ARG A 43 0.28 8.23 -6.78
N HIS A 44 0.61 8.93 -7.87
CA HIS A 44 0.33 10.36 -8.07
C HIS A 44 -0.89 10.63 -8.93
N GLY A 45 -1.50 9.58 -9.52
CA GLY A 45 -2.68 9.68 -10.37
C GLY A 45 -2.37 9.86 -11.85
N GLN A 46 -1.12 9.67 -12.28
CA GLN A 46 -0.77 9.65 -13.70
C GLN A 46 -1.05 8.26 -14.26
N GLN A 47 -1.73 8.18 -15.39
CA GLN A 47 -1.94 6.91 -16.08
C GLN A 47 -0.62 6.46 -16.73
N VAL A 48 -0.13 5.30 -16.31
CA VAL A 48 1.13 4.71 -16.76
C VAL A 48 0.92 3.77 -17.94
N ASP A 49 -0.17 2.99 -17.89
CA ASP A 49 -0.49 2.00 -18.92
C ASP A 49 -2.01 1.74 -18.96
N GLU A 50 -2.45 1.06 -20.01
CA GLU A 50 -3.84 0.64 -20.21
C GLU A 50 -3.90 -0.73 -20.88
N ILE A 51 -4.49 -1.69 -20.19
CA ILE A 51 -4.65 -3.06 -20.68
C ILE A 51 -6.04 -3.20 -21.31
N ILE A 52 -6.09 -3.56 -22.59
CA ILE A 52 -7.34 -3.75 -23.33
C ILE A 52 -7.76 -5.23 -23.28
N LEU A 53 -8.94 -5.49 -22.73
CA LEU A 53 -9.51 -6.82 -22.61
C LEU A 53 -10.54 -7.10 -23.71
N PRO A 54 -10.70 -8.36 -24.14
CA PRO A 54 -11.79 -8.77 -25.04
C PRO A 54 -13.17 -8.71 -24.42
N GLY A 55 -13.27 -8.90 -23.08
CA GLY A 55 -14.48 -8.90 -22.29
C GLY A 55 -14.42 -7.97 -21.09
N LEU A 56 -15.42 -8.04 -20.22
CA LEU A 56 -15.45 -7.27 -18.97
C LEU A 56 -14.59 -7.97 -17.91
N CYS A 57 -13.86 -7.19 -17.13
CA CYS A 57 -13.05 -7.69 -16.03
C CYS A 57 -13.92 -8.34 -14.95
N THR A 58 -13.60 -9.58 -14.59
CA THR A 58 -14.25 -10.32 -13.50
C THR A 58 -13.39 -10.43 -12.25
N GLY A 59 -12.08 -10.20 -12.36
CA GLY A 59 -11.16 -10.18 -11.22
C GLY A 59 -9.80 -9.60 -11.57
N ILE A 60 -9.21 -8.92 -10.59
CA ILE A 60 -7.86 -8.36 -10.63
C ILE A 60 -7.16 -8.66 -9.30
N ALA A 61 -5.89 -9.04 -9.33
CA ALA A 61 -5.11 -9.26 -8.12
C ALA A 61 -3.61 -9.15 -8.42
N TRP A 62 -2.88 -8.50 -7.51
CA TRP A 62 -1.42 -8.45 -7.51
C TRP A 62 -0.82 -9.66 -6.83
N ASP A 63 0.34 -10.09 -7.29
CA ASP A 63 1.14 -11.07 -6.57
C ASP A 63 1.75 -10.48 -5.29
N LYS A 64 2.36 -11.33 -4.47
CA LYS A 64 2.88 -10.95 -3.14
C LYS A 64 3.98 -9.89 -3.19
N ASP A 65 4.79 -9.89 -4.24
CA ASP A 65 5.95 -9.00 -4.41
C ASP A 65 5.57 -7.69 -5.14
N GLY A 66 4.37 -7.65 -5.74
CA GLY A 66 3.87 -6.51 -6.52
C GLY A 66 4.46 -6.43 -7.92
N ASP A 67 5.08 -7.50 -8.40
CA ASP A 67 5.70 -7.55 -9.72
C ASP A 67 4.68 -7.86 -10.82
N THR A 68 3.69 -8.70 -10.54
CA THR A 68 2.74 -9.20 -11.53
C THR A 68 1.30 -8.94 -11.15
N LEU A 69 0.56 -8.25 -12.01
CA LEU A 69 -0.89 -8.09 -11.93
C LEU A 69 -1.58 -9.15 -12.78
N ALA A 70 -2.41 -9.99 -12.17
CA ALA A 70 -3.25 -10.95 -12.89
C ALA A 70 -4.66 -10.39 -13.08
N ILE A 71 -5.23 -10.57 -14.29
CA ILE A 71 -6.54 -10.07 -14.67
C ILE A 71 -7.31 -11.19 -15.37
N ILE A 72 -8.56 -11.40 -14.99
CA ILE A 72 -9.50 -12.31 -15.65
C ILE A 72 -10.72 -11.54 -16.17
N GLN A 73 -11.38 -12.11 -17.17
CA GLN A 73 -12.52 -11.49 -17.85
C GLN A 73 -13.59 -12.52 -18.23
N ASP A 74 -14.77 -12.06 -18.61
CA ASP A 74 -15.99 -12.87 -18.77
C ASP A 74 -16.10 -13.65 -20.09
N LYS A 75 -15.28 -13.35 -21.12
CA LYS A 75 -15.47 -13.91 -22.46
C LYS A 75 -14.79 -15.23 -22.74
N ASN A 76 -13.59 -15.41 -22.20
CA ASN A 76 -12.77 -16.59 -22.48
C ASN A 76 -11.91 -17.00 -21.29
N GLY A 77 -11.25 -18.16 -21.39
CA GLY A 77 -10.35 -18.68 -20.35
C GLY A 77 -8.94 -18.10 -20.39
N ILE A 78 -8.72 -16.90 -20.95
CA ILE A 78 -7.42 -16.25 -21.00
C ILE A 78 -7.24 -15.39 -19.74
N ILE A 79 -6.09 -15.52 -19.10
CA ILE A 79 -5.63 -14.72 -17.98
C ILE A 79 -4.58 -13.76 -18.53
N PHE A 80 -4.73 -12.47 -18.24
CA PHE A 80 -3.75 -11.46 -18.59
C PHE A 80 -2.82 -11.23 -17.40
N LEU A 81 -1.52 -11.27 -17.65
CA LEU A 81 -0.47 -11.02 -16.67
C LEU A 81 0.31 -9.77 -17.11
N TRP A 82 0.22 -8.72 -16.33
CA TRP A 82 0.95 -7.47 -16.56
C TRP A 82 2.13 -7.40 -15.59
N ASP A 83 3.32 -7.17 -16.13
CA ASP A 83 4.57 -7.08 -15.37
C ASP A 83 4.91 -5.62 -15.11
N SER A 84 5.08 -5.26 -13.83
CA SER A 84 5.29 -3.87 -13.38
C SER A 84 6.67 -3.31 -13.74
N ASN A 85 7.66 -4.17 -13.95
CA ASN A 85 9.03 -3.77 -14.26
C ASN A 85 9.21 -3.49 -15.75
N SER A 86 8.62 -4.33 -16.60
CA SER A 86 8.74 -4.21 -18.07
C SER A 86 7.56 -3.47 -18.70
N LEU A 87 6.48 -3.23 -17.95
CA LEU A 87 5.21 -2.66 -18.43
C LEU A 87 4.62 -3.45 -19.61
N LYS A 88 4.78 -4.78 -19.61
CA LYS A 88 4.30 -5.65 -20.68
C LYS A 88 3.21 -6.59 -20.19
N THR A 89 2.20 -6.78 -21.04
CA THR A 89 1.13 -7.74 -20.81
C THR A 89 1.39 -9.03 -21.57
N THR A 90 1.33 -10.16 -20.86
CA THR A 90 1.37 -11.50 -21.44
C THR A 90 0.03 -12.19 -21.24
N GLN A 91 -0.27 -13.18 -22.09
CA GLN A 91 -1.51 -13.94 -22.05
C GLN A 91 -1.23 -15.38 -21.66
N LEU A 92 -1.98 -15.87 -20.69
CA LEU A 92 -1.93 -17.24 -20.19
C LEU A 92 -3.26 -17.92 -20.44
N GLU A 93 -3.27 -18.98 -21.25
CA GLU A 93 -4.46 -19.81 -21.42
C GLU A 93 -4.67 -20.69 -20.19
N SER A 94 -5.86 -20.61 -19.58
CA SER A 94 -6.20 -21.46 -18.42
C SER A 94 -6.39 -22.92 -18.76
N GLY A 95 -6.76 -23.25 -19.99
CA GLY A 95 -7.17 -24.58 -20.41
C GLY A 95 -8.58 -24.96 -19.94
N LEU A 96 -9.26 -24.10 -19.20
CA LEU A 96 -10.64 -24.27 -18.74
C LEU A 96 -11.62 -23.66 -19.74
N LYS A 97 -12.73 -24.36 -19.99
CA LYS A 97 -13.77 -23.91 -20.93
C LYS A 97 -14.80 -22.98 -20.30
N ASP A 98 -14.83 -22.93 -18.97
CA ASP A 98 -15.82 -22.16 -18.22
C ASP A 98 -15.36 -20.72 -17.99
N THR A 99 -16.32 -19.83 -17.73
CA THR A 99 -16.04 -18.43 -17.37
C THR A 99 -15.24 -18.37 -16.07
N LEU A 100 -14.14 -17.62 -16.08
CA LEU A 100 -13.32 -17.36 -14.92
C LEU A 100 -14.01 -16.32 -14.03
N THR A 101 -14.19 -16.62 -12.74
CA THR A 101 -14.99 -15.79 -11.83
C THR A 101 -14.28 -15.41 -10.55
N PHE A 102 -13.18 -16.08 -10.24
CA PHE A 102 -12.40 -15.89 -9.04
C PHE A 102 -10.91 -15.92 -9.36
N LEU A 103 -10.15 -15.06 -8.70
CA LEU A 103 -8.71 -14.92 -8.90
C LEU A 103 -8.06 -14.50 -7.58
N LEU A 104 -7.01 -15.22 -7.17
CA LEU A 104 -6.28 -14.87 -5.95
C LEU A 104 -4.86 -15.41 -5.96
N TRP A 105 -3.88 -14.55 -5.72
CA TRP A 105 -2.49 -14.95 -5.52
C TRP A 105 -2.23 -15.45 -4.09
N SER A 106 -1.29 -16.38 -3.97
CA SER A 106 -0.75 -16.79 -2.67
C SER A 106 -0.01 -15.62 -1.99
N LYS A 107 -0.11 -15.54 -0.66
CA LYS A 107 0.59 -14.54 0.16
C LYS A 107 2.09 -14.85 0.34
N VAL A 108 2.51 -16.09 0.10
CA VAL A 108 3.88 -16.55 0.39
C VAL A 108 4.57 -17.22 -0.79
N GLY A 109 3.80 -17.81 -1.71
CA GLY A 109 4.31 -18.57 -2.85
C GLY A 109 3.97 -17.94 -4.20
N PRO A 110 4.48 -18.52 -5.30
CA PRO A 110 4.21 -18.05 -6.66
C PRO A 110 2.90 -18.61 -7.24
N GLN A 111 1.99 -19.12 -6.41
CA GLN A 111 0.76 -19.77 -6.85
C GLN A 111 -0.36 -18.75 -7.05
N LEU A 112 -1.07 -18.89 -8.17
CA LEU A 112 -2.29 -18.19 -8.49
C LEU A 112 -3.45 -19.18 -8.54
N ALA A 113 -4.47 -18.96 -7.72
CA ALA A 113 -5.71 -19.72 -7.75
C ALA A 113 -6.74 -19.06 -8.65
N ILE A 114 -7.34 -19.78 -9.58
CA ILE A 114 -8.36 -19.31 -10.50
C ILE A 114 -9.57 -20.22 -10.42
N GLY A 115 -10.71 -19.66 -10.04
CA GLY A 115 -11.98 -20.36 -9.94
C GLY A 115 -12.92 -20.04 -11.10
N THR A 116 -13.82 -20.98 -11.42
CA THR A 116 -14.77 -20.85 -12.52
C THR A 116 -16.22 -20.79 -12.05
N SER A 117 -17.09 -20.42 -12.95
CA SER A 117 -18.54 -20.39 -12.76
C SER A 117 -19.17 -21.77 -12.50
N LYS A 118 -18.48 -22.86 -12.86
CA LYS A 118 -18.93 -24.24 -12.61
C LYS A 118 -18.21 -24.95 -11.46
N GLY A 119 -17.41 -24.21 -10.68
CA GLY A 119 -16.73 -24.77 -9.52
C GLY A 119 -15.41 -25.47 -9.81
N ASN A 120 -14.86 -25.33 -11.02
CA ASN A 120 -13.54 -25.82 -11.35
C ASN A 120 -12.48 -24.87 -10.83
N LEU A 121 -11.32 -25.40 -10.45
CA LEU A 121 -10.17 -24.65 -9.94
C LEU A 121 -8.96 -24.89 -10.85
N LEU A 122 -8.17 -23.86 -11.08
CA LEU A 122 -6.83 -23.97 -11.66
C LEU A 122 -5.83 -23.37 -10.66
N ILE A 123 -4.80 -24.13 -10.34
CA ILE A 123 -3.61 -23.59 -9.65
C ILE A 123 -2.51 -23.41 -10.69
N TYR A 124 -2.04 -22.16 -10.82
CA TYR A 124 -0.94 -21.79 -11.71
C TYR A 124 0.26 -21.36 -10.88
N ASN A 125 1.40 -21.99 -11.12
CA ASN A 125 2.67 -21.57 -10.52
C ASN A 125 3.43 -20.69 -11.50
N HIS A 126 3.60 -19.42 -11.16
CA HIS A 126 4.20 -18.43 -12.05
C HIS A 126 5.69 -18.66 -12.32
N GLN A 127 6.45 -19.17 -11.34
CA GLN A 127 7.88 -19.43 -11.50
C GLN A 127 8.17 -20.63 -12.42
N THR A 128 7.38 -21.69 -12.28
CA THR A 128 7.58 -22.93 -13.04
C THR A 128 6.69 -23.03 -14.27
N SER A 129 5.77 -22.10 -14.46
CA SER A 129 4.72 -22.10 -15.49
C SER A 129 3.82 -23.34 -15.47
N ARG A 130 3.83 -24.08 -14.36
CA ARG A 130 3.02 -25.31 -14.19
C ARG A 130 1.56 -24.94 -13.95
N LYS A 131 0.66 -25.67 -14.62
CA LYS A 131 -0.81 -25.56 -14.47
C LYS A 131 -1.36 -26.84 -13.89
N ILE A 132 -2.16 -26.75 -12.84
CA ILE A 132 -2.83 -27.88 -12.21
C ILE A 132 -4.33 -27.63 -12.26
N PRO A 133 -5.05 -28.18 -13.26
CA PRO A 133 -6.50 -28.08 -13.34
C PRO A 133 -7.14 -29.10 -12.39
N ILE A 134 -8.11 -28.65 -11.59
CA ILE A 134 -8.86 -29.45 -10.63
C ILE A 134 -10.34 -29.31 -10.98
N LEU A 135 -10.88 -30.35 -11.61
CA LEU A 135 -12.27 -30.37 -12.03
C LEU A 135 -13.17 -30.81 -10.88
N GLY A 136 -14.33 -30.18 -10.75
CA GLY A 136 -15.30 -30.54 -9.73
C GLY A 136 -14.85 -30.24 -8.29
N LYS A 137 -14.02 -29.22 -8.09
CA LYS A 137 -13.61 -28.79 -6.75
C LYS A 137 -14.83 -28.35 -5.92
N HIS A 138 -15.74 -27.66 -6.56
CA HIS A 138 -17.08 -27.32 -6.11
C HIS A 138 -18.10 -27.66 -7.19
N THR A 139 -19.40 -27.70 -6.85
CA THR A 139 -20.46 -28.01 -7.80
C THR A 139 -21.08 -26.77 -8.45
N ARG A 140 -20.76 -25.59 -7.90
CA ARG A 140 -21.20 -24.27 -8.38
C ARG A 140 -20.05 -23.29 -8.37
N LYS A 141 -20.33 -22.05 -8.78
CA LYS A 141 -19.40 -20.95 -8.90
C LYS A 141 -18.59 -20.74 -7.61
N ILE A 142 -17.26 -20.66 -7.77
CA ILE A 142 -16.34 -20.22 -6.71
C ILE A 142 -16.46 -18.70 -6.59
N ILE A 143 -16.77 -18.19 -5.38
CA ILE A 143 -17.11 -16.80 -5.13
C ILE A 143 -16.13 -16.07 -4.21
N CYS A 144 -15.45 -16.79 -3.31
CA CYS A 144 -14.51 -16.19 -2.36
C CYS A 144 -13.41 -17.18 -2.00
N GLY A 145 -12.32 -16.68 -1.44
CA GLY A 145 -11.22 -17.50 -0.96
C GLY A 145 -10.12 -16.69 -0.31
N CYS A 146 -9.22 -17.36 0.35
CA CYS A 146 -8.06 -16.77 1.00
C CYS A 146 -6.91 -17.78 1.07
N TRP A 147 -5.67 -17.29 0.95
CA TRP A 147 -4.45 -18.04 1.27
C TRP A 147 -3.97 -17.69 2.67
N ASN A 148 -3.37 -18.65 3.37
CA ASN A 148 -2.69 -18.43 4.65
C ASN A 148 -1.16 -18.40 4.50
N GLN A 149 -0.46 -18.18 5.61
CA GLN A 149 1.02 -18.15 5.67
C GLN A 149 1.67 -19.52 5.47
N GLU A 150 0.93 -20.62 5.63
CA GLU A 150 1.39 -21.98 5.36
C GLU A 150 1.09 -22.41 3.92
N ASN A 151 0.66 -21.49 3.07
CA ASN A 151 0.27 -21.73 1.68
C ASN A 151 -0.91 -22.72 1.53
N LEU A 152 -1.87 -22.67 2.48
CA LEU A 152 -3.15 -23.34 2.37
C LEU A 152 -4.17 -22.40 1.72
N LEU A 153 -5.00 -22.96 0.85
CA LEU A 153 -6.07 -22.25 0.13
C LEU A 153 -7.44 -22.62 0.67
N ALA A 154 -8.15 -21.68 1.27
CA ALA A 154 -9.57 -21.82 1.56
C ALA A 154 -10.40 -21.22 0.41
N LEU A 155 -11.40 -21.95 -0.06
CA LEU A 155 -12.35 -21.54 -1.10
C LEU A 155 -13.78 -21.70 -0.61
N GLY A 156 -14.64 -20.78 -1.01
CA GLY A 156 -16.08 -20.85 -0.82
C GLY A 156 -16.84 -20.70 -2.12
N ALA A 157 -17.96 -21.40 -2.24
CA ALA A 157 -18.75 -21.44 -3.46
C ALA A 157 -20.27 -21.28 -3.21
N GLU A 158 -20.99 -21.00 -4.28
CA GLU A 158 -22.47 -20.91 -4.28
C GLU A 158 -23.15 -22.24 -3.94
N ASP A 159 -22.42 -23.35 -3.90
CA ASP A 159 -22.92 -24.65 -3.44
C ASP A 159 -23.01 -24.76 -1.92
N LYS A 160 -22.76 -23.67 -1.21
CA LYS A 160 -22.79 -23.58 0.25
C LYS A 160 -21.76 -24.48 0.92
N SER A 161 -20.63 -24.69 0.27
CA SER A 161 -19.53 -25.44 0.83
C SER A 161 -18.23 -24.63 0.86
N ILE A 162 -17.35 -25.01 1.77
CA ILE A 162 -15.98 -24.55 1.81
C ILE A 162 -15.04 -25.71 1.66
N THR A 163 -13.92 -25.48 0.99
CA THR A 163 -12.80 -26.42 0.91
C THR A 163 -11.52 -25.73 1.36
N VAL A 164 -10.69 -26.44 2.11
CA VAL A 164 -9.32 -26.03 2.42
C VAL A 164 -8.37 -27.02 1.74
N SER A 165 -7.41 -26.50 1.02
CA SER A 165 -6.55 -27.24 0.11
C SER A 165 -5.09 -26.91 0.33
N SER A 166 -4.21 -27.81 -0.07
CA SER A 166 -2.77 -27.58 -0.19
C SER A 166 -2.45 -26.56 -1.31
N ALA A 167 -1.18 -26.19 -1.42
CA ALA A 167 -0.67 -25.32 -2.48
C ALA A 167 -0.88 -25.87 -3.90
N ASP A 168 -0.96 -27.18 -4.06
CA ASP A 168 -1.24 -27.86 -5.33
C ASP A 168 -2.75 -28.10 -5.58
N GLY A 169 -3.59 -27.70 -4.63
CA GLY A 169 -5.05 -27.78 -4.72
C GLY A 169 -5.67 -29.07 -4.19
N ASP A 170 -4.91 -29.96 -3.56
CA ASP A 170 -5.44 -31.17 -2.92
C ASP A 170 -6.29 -30.81 -1.70
N THR A 171 -7.51 -31.36 -1.62
CA THR A 171 -8.44 -31.07 -0.53
C THR A 171 -8.00 -31.69 0.78
N ILE A 172 -7.76 -30.87 1.79
CA ILE A 172 -7.39 -31.29 3.16
C ILE A 172 -8.65 -31.34 4.04
N ARG A 173 -9.52 -30.35 3.92
CA ARG A 173 -10.78 -30.22 4.66
C ARG A 173 -11.90 -29.74 3.77
N GLN A 174 -13.12 -30.15 4.09
CA GLN A 174 -14.33 -29.70 3.45
C GLN A 174 -15.44 -29.60 4.48
N ALA A 175 -16.27 -28.56 4.41
CA ALA A 175 -17.45 -28.40 5.25
C ALA A 175 -18.62 -27.85 4.44
N THR A 176 -19.83 -28.24 4.82
CA THR A 176 -21.08 -27.72 4.25
C THR A 176 -21.67 -26.69 5.19
N LEU A 177 -22.13 -25.59 4.62
CA LEU A 177 -22.71 -24.46 5.32
C LEU A 177 -24.24 -24.41 5.11
N HIS A 178 -24.93 -23.71 5.99
CA HIS A 178 -26.38 -23.51 5.86
C HIS A 178 -26.74 -22.49 4.73
N SER A 179 -25.79 -21.60 4.37
CA SER A 179 -25.96 -20.59 3.33
C SER A 179 -24.64 -20.32 2.60
N GLU A 180 -24.69 -19.48 1.56
CA GLU A 180 -23.51 -19.12 0.77
C GLU A 180 -22.50 -18.33 1.62
N PRO A 181 -21.19 -18.71 1.54
CA PRO A 181 -20.11 -17.98 2.20
C PRO A 181 -19.74 -16.69 1.46
N ALA A 182 -19.22 -15.74 2.21
CA ALA A 182 -18.61 -14.53 1.67
C ALA A 182 -17.40 -14.13 2.52
N GLU A 183 -16.47 -13.41 1.93
CA GLU A 183 -15.29 -12.85 2.61
C GLU A 183 -14.53 -13.83 3.50
N ILE A 184 -13.97 -14.88 2.92
CA ILE A 184 -13.15 -15.84 3.67
C ILE A 184 -11.81 -15.22 4.08
N GLN A 185 -11.42 -15.40 5.34
CA GLN A 185 -10.11 -15.00 5.87
C GLN A 185 -9.54 -16.11 6.75
N PHE A 186 -8.20 -16.27 6.70
CA PHE A 186 -7.47 -17.05 7.70
C PHE A 186 -7.04 -16.15 8.86
N SER A 187 -7.04 -16.68 10.07
CA SER A 187 -6.52 -16.00 11.25
C SER A 187 -6.15 -16.96 12.36
N GLU A 188 -5.50 -16.41 13.39
CA GLU A 188 -5.23 -17.08 14.65
C GLU A 188 -6.31 -16.71 15.67
N MET A 189 -7.02 -17.72 16.17
CA MET A 189 -7.75 -17.56 17.43
C MET A 189 -6.80 -17.90 18.58
N LYS A 190 -6.63 -17.03 19.55
CA LYS A 190 -5.87 -17.35 20.75
C LYS A 190 -6.64 -18.31 21.65
N THR A 191 -6.20 -19.56 21.63
CA THR A 191 -6.76 -20.62 22.48
C THR A 191 -6.06 -20.76 23.81
N ASP A 192 -4.78 -20.35 23.95
CA ASP A 192 -4.03 -20.35 25.21
C ASP A 192 -2.77 -19.49 25.13
N GLU A 193 -2.31 -18.94 26.28
CA GLU A 193 -1.15 -18.04 26.39
C GLU A 193 0.21 -18.68 25.96
N ARG A 194 0.25 -19.96 25.61
CA ARG A 194 1.49 -20.73 25.40
C ARG A 194 1.70 -21.36 24.03
N SER A 195 0.75 -21.26 23.12
CA SER A 195 0.92 -21.85 21.78
C SER A 195 1.15 -20.78 20.72
N SER A 196 2.32 -20.79 20.08
CA SER A 196 2.50 -20.20 18.75
C SER A 196 1.62 -20.99 17.79
N VAL A 197 0.41 -20.53 17.56
CA VAL A 197 -0.55 -21.25 16.72
C VAL A 197 -0.45 -20.68 15.32
N ALA A 198 -0.25 -21.56 14.35
CA ALA A 198 -0.42 -21.28 12.94
C ALA A 198 -1.84 -20.74 12.66
N GLU A 199 -2.03 -20.00 11.56
CA GLU A 199 -3.32 -19.51 11.08
C GLU A 199 -4.28 -20.69 10.79
N ALA A 200 -4.81 -21.32 11.85
CA ALA A 200 -5.62 -22.53 11.79
C ALA A 200 -7.13 -22.27 11.77
N THR A 201 -7.56 -21.02 11.83
CA THR A 201 -8.98 -20.66 11.81
C THR A 201 -9.36 -20.01 10.49
N VAL A 202 -10.36 -20.59 9.83
CA VAL A 202 -11.01 -19.98 8.66
C VAL A 202 -12.28 -19.28 9.12
N SER A 203 -12.33 -17.98 8.93
CA SER A 203 -13.52 -17.17 9.21
C SER A 203 -14.24 -16.79 7.91
N MET A 204 -15.56 -16.60 7.98
CA MET A 204 -16.37 -16.21 6.83
C MET A 204 -17.72 -15.64 7.27
N ILE A 205 -18.33 -14.86 6.38
CA ILE A 205 -19.72 -14.42 6.52
C ILE A 205 -20.61 -15.50 5.91
N VAL A 206 -21.60 -16.00 6.63
CA VAL A 206 -22.57 -16.96 6.12
C VAL A 206 -23.97 -16.35 6.16
N GLY A 207 -24.65 -16.34 5.01
CA GLY A 207 -26.01 -15.82 4.88
C GLY A 207 -26.15 -14.34 5.23
N LYS A 208 -25.07 -13.55 5.18
CA LYS A 208 -25.01 -12.11 5.50
C LYS A 208 -25.31 -11.74 6.95
N LYS A 209 -25.58 -12.71 7.83
CA LYS A 209 -26.01 -12.47 9.24
C LYS A 209 -25.14 -13.11 10.28
N THR A 210 -24.40 -14.15 9.91
CA THR A 210 -23.60 -14.94 10.81
C THR A 210 -22.12 -14.82 10.45
N LEU A 211 -21.26 -14.56 11.43
CA LEU A 211 -19.83 -14.75 11.29
C LEU A 211 -19.50 -16.17 11.76
N TYR A 212 -18.96 -16.98 10.87
CA TYR A 212 -18.67 -18.38 11.08
C TYR A 212 -17.16 -18.57 11.22
N LEU A 213 -16.72 -19.20 12.31
CA LEU A 213 -15.32 -19.48 12.61
C LEU A 213 -15.11 -20.99 12.58
N TYR A 214 -14.33 -21.47 11.61
CA TYR A 214 -14.05 -22.88 11.39
C TYR A 214 -12.59 -23.17 11.74
N ASN A 215 -12.37 -23.89 12.84
CA ASN A 215 -11.03 -24.26 13.27
C ASN A 215 -10.60 -25.56 12.57
N LEU A 216 -9.50 -25.56 11.86
CA LEU A 216 -8.95 -26.73 11.15
C LEU A 216 -8.51 -27.84 12.10
N ASN A 217 -8.17 -27.51 13.36
CA ASN A 217 -7.76 -28.45 14.40
C ASN A 217 -8.95 -29.05 15.15
N ASP A 218 -10.11 -28.35 15.13
CA ASP A 218 -11.36 -28.83 15.75
C ASP A 218 -12.54 -28.58 14.80
N PRO A 219 -12.63 -29.34 13.71
CA PRO A 219 -13.62 -29.11 12.66
C PRO A 219 -15.06 -29.48 13.07
N GLU A 220 -15.23 -30.29 14.13
CA GLU A 220 -16.54 -30.74 14.60
C GLU A 220 -17.28 -29.66 15.44
N ASN A 221 -16.55 -28.65 15.94
CA ASN A 221 -17.09 -27.62 16.81
C ASN A 221 -16.88 -26.21 16.23
N PRO A 222 -17.49 -25.86 15.09
CA PRO A 222 -17.43 -24.52 14.54
C PRO A 222 -18.17 -23.54 15.43
N ILE A 223 -17.73 -22.29 15.45
CA ILE A 223 -18.34 -21.21 16.23
C ILE A 223 -19.18 -20.34 15.30
N GLU A 224 -20.45 -20.18 15.62
CA GLU A 224 -21.38 -19.30 14.89
C GLU A 224 -21.71 -18.08 15.74
N LEU A 225 -21.32 -16.90 15.28
CA LEU A 225 -21.59 -15.64 15.96
C LEU A 225 -22.73 -14.91 15.24
N ALA A 226 -23.85 -14.77 15.92
CA ALA A 226 -25.00 -14.02 15.46
C ALA A 226 -25.09 -12.67 16.18
N PHE A 227 -25.53 -11.65 15.48
CA PHE A 227 -25.56 -10.26 15.97
C PHE A 227 -27.00 -9.73 16.11
N GLN A 228 -27.11 -8.59 16.79
CA GLN A 228 -28.40 -7.97 17.05
C GLN A 228 -29.06 -7.51 15.72
N GLN A 229 -30.34 -7.74 15.57
CA GLN A 229 -31.11 -7.40 14.35
C GLN A 229 -31.00 -5.93 13.95
N ARG A 230 -30.84 -5.02 14.94
CA ARG A 230 -30.67 -3.57 14.67
C ARG A 230 -29.46 -3.20 13.85
N TYR A 231 -28.41 -4.04 13.85
CA TYR A 231 -27.21 -3.79 13.05
C TYR A 231 -27.45 -4.01 11.55
N GLY A 232 -28.40 -4.86 11.19
CA GLY A 232 -28.65 -5.24 9.80
C GLY A 232 -27.79 -6.44 9.36
N ASN A 233 -27.38 -6.43 8.10
CA ASN A 233 -26.53 -7.46 7.54
C ASN A 233 -25.04 -7.14 7.77
N ILE A 234 -24.23 -8.17 7.94
CA ILE A 234 -22.77 -8.05 7.91
C ILE A 234 -22.35 -7.70 6.49
N ILE A 235 -21.61 -6.61 6.32
CA ILE A 235 -21.11 -6.14 5.03
C ILE A 235 -19.67 -6.55 4.82
N ALA A 236 -18.82 -6.34 5.83
CA ALA A 236 -17.41 -6.66 5.80
C ALA A 236 -16.91 -6.90 7.23
N TYR A 237 -15.81 -7.65 7.37
CA TYR A 237 -15.13 -7.81 8.64
C TYR A 237 -13.61 -7.87 8.42
N ARG A 238 -12.83 -7.53 9.44
CA ARG A 238 -11.36 -7.59 9.39
C ARG A 238 -10.83 -8.04 10.75
N TRP A 239 -9.86 -8.93 10.73
CA TRP A 239 -9.06 -9.27 11.88
C TRP A 239 -8.03 -8.18 12.15
N PHE A 240 -7.74 -7.93 13.42
CA PHE A 240 -6.68 -7.00 13.83
C PHE A 240 -6.15 -7.35 15.23
N GLY A 241 -4.95 -6.83 15.52
CA GLY A 241 -4.30 -7.02 16.80
C GLY A 241 -4.21 -8.50 17.16
N ASP A 242 -4.47 -8.80 18.41
CA ASP A 242 -4.32 -10.11 18.99
C ASP A 242 -5.68 -10.79 19.18
N GLY A 243 -6.25 -11.31 18.08
CA GLY A 243 -7.51 -12.05 18.12
C GLY A 243 -8.76 -11.18 18.25
N TYR A 244 -8.75 -9.97 17.71
CA TYR A 244 -9.92 -9.11 17.63
C TYR A 244 -10.48 -9.08 16.21
N ILE A 245 -11.81 -8.96 16.10
CA ILE A 245 -12.49 -8.80 14.82
C ILE A 245 -13.32 -7.52 14.87
N MET A 246 -13.15 -6.68 13.86
CA MET A 246 -14.07 -5.57 13.58
C MET A 246 -15.04 -5.96 12.50
N ILE A 247 -16.29 -5.54 12.64
CA ILE A 247 -17.39 -5.92 11.78
C ILE A 247 -18.18 -4.67 11.40
N GLY A 248 -18.37 -4.48 10.10
CA GLY A 248 -19.23 -3.43 9.54
C GLY A 248 -20.60 -3.98 9.15
N PHE A 249 -21.64 -3.25 9.51
CA PHE A 249 -23.03 -3.65 9.27
C PHE A 249 -23.78 -2.66 8.38
N SER A 250 -24.74 -3.17 7.62
CA SER A 250 -25.51 -2.41 6.62
C SER A 250 -26.22 -1.18 7.19
N ASN A 251 -26.61 -1.18 8.45
CA ASN A 251 -27.31 -0.06 9.09
C ASN A 251 -26.34 1.00 9.67
N GLY A 252 -25.09 1.00 9.22
CA GLY A 252 -24.07 1.97 9.60
C GLY A 252 -23.35 1.69 10.91
N PHE A 253 -23.58 0.51 11.51
CA PHE A 253 -22.90 0.11 12.74
C PHE A 253 -21.52 -0.47 12.46
N PHE A 254 -20.61 -0.15 13.37
CA PHE A 254 -19.25 -0.67 13.45
C PHE A 254 -19.07 -1.30 14.83
N VAL A 255 -18.73 -2.59 14.88
CA VAL A 255 -18.65 -3.38 16.09
C VAL A 255 -17.31 -4.09 16.17
N VAL A 256 -16.71 -4.14 17.34
CA VAL A 256 -15.49 -4.91 17.62
C VAL A 256 -15.81 -5.99 18.64
N ILE A 257 -15.39 -7.22 18.33
CA ILE A 257 -15.56 -8.39 19.19
C ILE A 257 -14.22 -9.02 19.54
N SER A 258 -14.18 -9.71 20.69
CA SER A 258 -13.07 -10.59 21.08
C SER A 258 -13.28 -12.01 20.57
N THR A 259 -12.18 -12.69 20.19
CA THR A 259 -12.16 -14.14 19.94
C THR A 259 -11.39 -14.92 21.02
N HIS A 260 -10.99 -14.27 22.10
CA HIS A 260 -10.36 -14.95 23.23
C HIS A 260 -11.34 -15.91 23.89
N MET A 261 -10.88 -17.12 24.25
CA MET A 261 -11.71 -18.24 24.71
C MET A 261 -12.77 -17.88 25.75
N LYS A 262 -12.44 -17.03 26.73
CA LYS A 262 -13.35 -16.62 27.81
C LYS A 262 -14.36 -15.54 27.39
N GLU A 263 -14.14 -14.91 26.26
CA GLU A 263 -14.85 -13.70 25.81
C GLU A 263 -15.32 -13.80 24.36
N ILE A 264 -15.36 -15.02 23.79
CA ILE A 264 -15.69 -15.23 22.39
C ILE A 264 -17.03 -14.59 22.04
N GLY A 265 -16.99 -13.64 21.08
CA GLY A 265 -18.16 -12.93 20.61
C GLY A 265 -18.61 -11.79 21.52
N GLN A 266 -17.89 -11.48 22.62
CA GLN A 266 -18.18 -10.32 23.45
C GLN A 266 -17.94 -9.05 22.64
N GLU A 267 -18.95 -8.17 22.60
CA GLU A 267 -18.83 -6.86 21.98
C GLU A 267 -18.03 -5.93 22.91
N LEU A 268 -16.81 -5.57 22.47
CA LEU A 268 -15.90 -4.68 23.21
C LEU A 268 -16.16 -3.21 22.89
N TYR A 269 -16.56 -2.94 21.66
CA TYR A 269 -16.84 -1.60 21.18
C TYR A 269 -17.96 -1.66 20.13
N GLN A 270 -18.86 -0.68 20.20
CA GLN A 270 -19.87 -0.47 19.16
C GLN A 270 -20.13 1.01 18.96
N THR A 271 -20.28 1.41 17.71
CA THR A 271 -20.69 2.76 17.34
C THR A 271 -21.54 2.71 16.07
N ARG A 272 -22.36 3.74 15.87
CA ARG A 272 -23.05 3.95 14.59
C ARG A 272 -22.33 5.03 13.83
N ASP A 273 -21.35 4.65 13.03
CA ASP A 273 -20.51 5.57 12.30
C ASP A 273 -21.21 6.27 11.15
N HIS A 274 -22.05 5.54 10.43
CA HIS A 274 -22.75 6.04 9.26
C HIS A 274 -24.25 6.11 9.52
N LYS A 275 -24.90 7.18 9.03
CA LYS A 275 -26.32 7.40 9.28
C LYS A 275 -27.22 6.43 8.51
N ASP A 276 -26.90 6.25 7.22
CA ASP A 276 -27.72 5.48 6.30
C ASP A 276 -27.14 4.09 6.09
N LEU A 277 -25.88 3.99 5.63
CA LEU A 277 -25.24 2.70 5.40
C LEU A 277 -23.73 2.76 5.58
N LEU A 278 -23.16 1.61 5.95
CA LEU A 278 -21.74 1.29 5.86
C LEU A 278 -21.54 0.31 4.71
N THR A 279 -20.55 0.53 3.87
CA THR A 279 -20.32 -0.26 2.65
C THR A 279 -19.04 -1.09 2.69
N ASP A 280 -18.01 -0.62 3.37
CA ASP A 280 -16.76 -1.37 3.50
C ASP A 280 -15.92 -0.90 4.70
N ILE A 281 -15.02 -1.76 5.15
CA ILE A 281 -14.03 -1.48 6.21
C ILE A 281 -12.65 -1.99 5.80
N THR A 282 -11.62 -1.30 6.25
CA THR A 282 -10.22 -1.68 6.01
C THR A 282 -9.36 -1.39 7.23
N VAL A 283 -8.24 -2.10 7.36
CA VAL A 283 -7.26 -1.94 8.43
C VAL A 283 -5.89 -1.67 7.85
N SER A 284 -5.19 -0.70 8.41
CA SER A 284 -3.77 -0.49 8.18
C SER A 284 -2.99 -0.91 9.42
N THR A 285 -2.23 -1.99 9.32
CA THR A 285 -1.34 -2.47 10.39
C THR A 285 -0.18 -1.50 10.62
N GLN A 286 0.32 -0.85 9.57
CA GLN A 286 1.39 0.15 9.64
C GLN A 286 1.00 1.41 10.42
N LEU A 287 -0.27 1.82 10.31
CA LEU A 287 -0.80 2.97 11.04
C LEU A 287 -1.45 2.58 12.37
N ASN A 288 -1.71 1.31 12.57
CA ASN A 288 -2.57 0.78 13.63
C ASN A 288 -3.95 1.49 13.66
N LYS A 289 -4.55 1.63 12.48
CA LYS A 289 -5.82 2.32 12.27
C LYS A 289 -6.79 1.49 11.44
N ALA A 290 -8.07 1.67 11.70
CA ALA A 290 -9.16 1.18 10.87
C ALA A 290 -9.86 2.34 10.16
N ALA A 291 -10.40 2.08 8.98
CA ALA A 291 -11.27 3.00 8.29
C ALA A 291 -12.55 2.31 7.86
N SER A 292 -13.67 3.01 8.00
CA SER A 292 -14.97 2.63 7.45
C SER A 292 -15.41 3.65 6.41
N CYS A 293 -16.11 3.21 5.38
CA CYS A 293 -16.75 4.08 4.42
C CYS A 293 -18.24 3.73 4.27
N GLY A 294 -18.99 4.71 3.87
CA GLY A 294 -20.44 4.64 3.66
C GLY A 294 -20.97 6.05 3.42
N ASP A 295 -22.25 6.25 3.25
CA ASP A 295 -22.82 7.57 2.96
C ASP A 295 -21.91 8.37 1.99
N ASN A 296 -21.39 9.52 2.42
CA ASN A 296 -20.41 10.32 1.68
C ASN A 296 -19.11 10.59 2.47
N CYS A 297 -18.83 9.80 3.49
CA CYS A 297 -17.68 10.04 4.36
C CYS A 297 -16.88 8.77 4.67
N ILE A 298 -15.61 9.00 4.98
CA ILE A 298 -14.69 8.01 5.52
C ILE A 298 -14.48 8.36 7.00
N LYS A 299 -14.57 7.37 7.89
CA LYS A 299 -14.26 7.53 9.30
C LYS A 299 -13.10 6.65 9.69
N ILE A 300 -12.15 7.23 10.39
CA ILE A 300 -10.91 6.57 10.81
C ILE A 300 -10.90 6.44 12.33
N HIS A 301 -10.61 5.23 12.82
CA HIS A 301 -10.46 4.89 14.23
C HIS A 301 -9.01 4.52 14.54
N ASP A 302 -8.54 4.89 15.72
CA ASP A 302 -7.28 4.40 16.26
C ASP A 302 -7.54 3.05 16.97
N LEU A 303 -6.77 2.03 16.59
CA LEU A 303 -6.96 0.68 17.13
C LEU A 303 -6.42 0.49 18.55
N ASN A 304 -5.58 1.40 19.05
CA ASN A 304 -5.11 1.36 20.44
C ASN A 304 -6.17 1.90 21.40
N GLU A 305 -6.91 2.93 20.98
CA GLU A 305 -7.82 3.66 21.84
C GLU A 305 -9.24 3.74 21.26
N MET A 306 -9.86 2.66 20.91
CA MET A 306 -11.19 2.57 20.29
C MET A 306 -12.31 3.37 21.01
N LYS A 307 -12.04 4.63 21.40
CA LYS A 307 -12.99 5.47 22.15
C LYS A 307 -13.69 6.51 21.28
N GLU A 308 -12.96 7.11 20.36
CA GLU A 308 -13.45 8.21 19.53
C GLU A 308 -13.01 8.07 18.08
N ILE A 309 -13.72 8.76 17.17
CA ILE A 309 -13.34 8.84 15.77
C ILE A 309 -12.09 9.71 15.67
N TYR A 310 -11.00 9.14 15.19
CA TYR A 310 -9.72 9.86 15.01
C TYR A 310 -9.79 10.94 13.93
N ALA A 311 -10.43 10.64 12.80
CA ALA A 311 -10.60 11.58 11.70
C ALA A 311 -11.85 11.26 10.86
N ILE A 312 -12.43 12.30 10.27
CA ILE A 312 -13.53 12.21 9.31
C ILE A 312 -13.11 12.90 8.02
N ILE A 313 -13.27 12.23 6.89
CA ILE A 313 -13.05 12.77 5.55
C ILE A 313 -14.39 12.77 4.82
N THR A 314 -14.93 13.95 4.52
CA THR A 314 -16.11 14.11 3.69
C THR A 314 -15.71 14.17 2.23
N VAL A 315 -16.32 13.35 1.39
CA VAL A 315 -16.08 13.31 -0.06
C VAL A 315 -17.17 14.13 -0.72
N GLU A 316 -16.91 15.43 -0.93
CA GLU A 316 -17.91 16.39 -1.43
C GLU A 316 -18.41 16.05 -2.84
N ASP A 317 -17.53 15.54 -3.70
CA ASP A 317 -17.81 15.22 -5.10
C ASP A 317 -18.26 13.76 -5.31
N ALA A 318 -18.64 13.04 -4.25
CA ALA A 318 -18.99 11.62 -4.35
C ALA A 318 -20.20 11.36 -5.28
N GLY A 319 -21.05 12.36 -5.44
CA GLY A 319 -22.27 12.26 -6.24
C GLY A 319 -23.25 11.14 -5.79
N GLY A 320 -22.99 10.52 -4.63
CA GLY A 320 -23.70 9.39 -4.03
C GLY A 320 -22.87 8.73 -2.94
N ASN A 321 -23.26 7.52 -2.56
CA ASN A 321 -22.58 6.78 -1.51
C ASN A 321 -21.22 6.25 -1.96
N LEU A 322 -20.33 6.07 -1.00
CA LEU A 322 -19.05 5.38 -1.17
C LEU A 322 -19.30 3.86 -1.28
N ASP A 323 -18.34 3.13 -1.87
CA ASP A 323 -18.51 1.69 -2.10
C ASP A 323 -17.38 0.87 -1.43
N LYS A 324 -16.15 0.99 -1.91
CA LYS A 324 -14.99 0.23 -1.42
C LYS A 324 -13.89 1.14 -0.92
N ILE A 325 -13.15 0.67 0.09
CA ILE A 325 -12.05 1.42 0.68
C ILE A 325 -10.84 0.52 0.90
N SER A 326 -9.64 1.02 0.58
CA SER A 326 -8.39 0.31 0.87
C SER A 326 -7.22 1.25 1.07
N TRP A 327 -6.30 0.87 1.97
CA TRP A 327 -5.00 1.51 2.13
C TRP A 327 -3.95 0.88 1.22
N THR A 328 -2.90 1.65 0.92
CA THR A 328 -1.60 1.09 0.51
C THR A 328 -0.95 0.38 1.70
N ASP A 329 -0.10 -0.61 1.44
CA ASP A 329 0.56 -1.40 2.50
C ASP A 329 1.43 -0.53 3.42
N ASP A 330 2.04 0.54 2.89
CA ASP A 330 2.82 1.52 3.65
C ASP A 330 1.96 2.47 4.52
N GLY A 331 0.65 2.43 4.37
CA GLY A 331 -0.30 3.28 5.08
C GLY A 331 -0.27 4.76 4.66
N GLN A 332 0.43 5.13 3.59
CA GLN A 332 0.54 6.53 3.17
C GLN A 332 -0.70 7.03 2.44
N LEU A 333 -1.33 6.17 1.64
CA LEU A 333 -2.49 6.50 0.84
C LEU A 333 -3.71 5.64 1.20
N ILE A 334 -4.88 6.24 1.12
CA ILE A 334 -6.16 5.55 1.19
C ILE A 334 -6.99 5.87 -0.05
N ALA A 335 -7.45 4.84 -0.74
CA ALA A 335 -8.35 4.97 -1.88
C ALA A 335 -9.77 4.62 -1.48
N VAL A 336 -10.74 5.35 -1.99
CA VAL A 336 -12.16 5.05 -1.84
C VAL A 336 -12.86 5.18 -3.19
N SER A 337 -13.67 4.19 -3.55
CA SER A 337 -14.54 4.26 -4.72
C SER A 337 -15.94 4.74 -4.36
N THR A 338 -16.62 5.30 -5.33
CA THR A 338 -18.04 5.68 -5.23
C THR A 338 -18.90 4.68 -5.99
N GLN A 339 -20.17 4.56 -5.64
CA GLN A 339 -21.14 3.72 -6.36
C GLN A 339 -21.33 4.14 -7.83
N LYS A 340 -20.97 5.39 -8.18
CA LYS A 340 -20.98 5.88 -9.56
C LYS A 340 -19.75 5.54 -10.36
N GLY A 341 -18.68 5.07 -9.70
CA GLY A 341 -17.46 4.63 -10.37
C GLY A 341 -16.28 5.60 -10.31
N ALA A 342 -16.38 6.72 -9.59
CA ALA A 342 -15.22 7.56 -9.32
C ALA A 342 -14.36 6.95 -8.21
N ILE A 343 -13.06 7.24 -8.22
CA ILE A 343 -12.11 6.87 -7.16
C ILE A 343 -11.43 8.14 -6.66
N HIS A 344 -11.35 8.28 -5.34
CA HIS A 344 -10.66 9.38 -4.67
C HIS A 344 -9.53 8.82 -3.80
N VAL A 345 -8.34 9.41 -3.91
CA VAL A 345 -7.16 9.00 -3.15
C VAL A 345 -6.73 10.13 -2.23
N TYR A 346 -6.58 9.81 -0.97
CA TYR A 346 -6.21 10.74 0.10
C TYR A 346 -4.88 10.35 0.74
N LEU A 347 -4.12 11.35 1.13
CA LEU A 347 -2.90 11.21 1.90
C LEU A 347 -3.24 11.02 3.38
N THR A 348 -2.78 9.91 3.96
CA THR A 348 -3.03 9.56 5.37
C THR A 348 -1.80 9.72 6.25
N LYS A 349 -0.61 9.51 5.69
CA LYS A 349 0.66 9.64 6.38
C LYS A 349 1.75 10.16 5.45
N LEU A 350 2.60 11.03 5.95
CA LEU A 350 3.86 11.42 5.31
C LEU A 350 5.04 10.98 6.17
N PRO A 351 6.18 10.64 5.57
CA PRO A 351 7.43 10.56 6.32
C PRO A 351 7.75 11.92 6.93
N ILE A 352 8.26 11.93 8.17
CA ILE A 352 8.68 13.17 8.82
C ILE A 352 10.05 13.52 8.24
N LEU A 353 10.06 14.34 7.20
CA LEU A 353 11.25 14.83 6.54
C LEU A 353 11.28 16.34 6.64
N GLY A 354 12.37 16.87 7.15
CA GLY A 354 12.59 18.31 7.25
C GLY A 354 14.04 18.64 7.57
N ASN A 355 14.41 19.86 7.27
CA ASN A 355 15.72 20.43 7.54
C ASN A 355 15.59 21.91 7.79
N SER A 356 16.58 22.53 8.45
CA SER A 356 16.58 23.96 8.76
C SER A 356 17.91 24.61 8.43
N CYS A 357 17.82 25.90 8.02
CA CYS A 357 18.97 26.75 7.78
C CYS A 357 18.67 28.16 8.27
N GLY A 358 19.38 28.60 9.30
CA GLY A 358 19.12 29.91 9.95
C GLY A 358 17.68 29.98 10.51
N THR A 359 16.88 30.91 10.00
CA THR A 359 15.48 31.13 10.41
C THR A 359 14.48 30.31 9.57
N LYS A 360 14.95 29.71 8.49
CA LYS A 360 14.12 28.94 7.54
C LYS A 360 14.07 27.46 7.91
N MET A 361 12.90 26.85 7.67
CA MET A 361 12.66 25.42 7.83
C MET A 361 11.97 24.90 6.58
N ALA A 362 12.51 23.82 5.99
CA ALA A 362 11.90 23.07 4.90
C ALA A 362 11.31 21.75 5.45
N TYR A 363 10.10 21.40 5.07
CA TYR A 363 9.46 20.16 5.47
C TYR A 363 8.52 19.63 4.37
N LEU A 364 8.40 18.32 4.30
CA LEU A 364 7.54 17.65 3.34
C LEU A 364 6.06 17.86 3.68
N THR A 365 5.27 18.38 2.74
CA THR A 365 3.83 18.67 2.92
C THR A 365 2.92 17.81 2.04
N SER A 366 3.48 17.18 1.01
CA SER A 366 2.79 16.19 0.18
C SER A 366 3.84 15.21 -0.37
N LEU A 367 3.42 14.18 -1.09
CA LEU A 367 4.35 13.18 -1.66
C LEU A 367 5.46 13.83 -2.51
N ARG A 368 5.13 14.88 -3.25
CA ARG A 368 6.05 15.63 -4.11
C ARG A 368 5.98 17.14 -3.90
N GLU A 369 5.88 17.59 -2.65
CA GLU A 369 5.83 19.02 -2.31
C GLU A 369 6.56 19.26 -1.00
N VAL A 370 7.51 20.17 -1.02
CA VAL A 370 8.22 20.67 0.16
C VAL A 370 7.81 22.11 0.41
N THR A 371 7.42 22.42 1.64
CA THR A 371 7.11 23.79 2.05
C THR A 371 8.28 24.36 2.84
N ILE A 372 8.66 25.58 2.51
CA ILE A 372 9.69 26.35 3.20
C ILE A 372 9.00 27.48 3.95
N PHE A 373 9.25 27.53 5.24
CA PHE A 373 8.72 28.53 6.16
C PHE A 373 9.86 29.28 6.82
N ASP A 374 9.78 30.62 6.84
CA ASP A 374 10.71 31.47 7.59
C ASP A 374 10.06 31.89 8.92
N SER A 375 10.72 31.59 10.04
CA SER A 375 10.19 31.82 11.38
C SER A 375 10.17 33.32 11.78
N ILE A 376 10.94 34.17 11.09
CA ILE A 376 11.05 35.62 11.39
C ILE A 376 10.33 36.45 10.33
N ALA A 377 10.53 36.15 9.07
CA ALA A 377 9.82 36.81 7.99
C ALA A 377 8.35 36.41 8.00
N GLN A 378 7.43 37.34 8.20
CA GLN A 378 5.98 37.08 8.14
C GLN A 378 5.49 36.90 6.68
N GLU A 379 6.28 36.26 5.85
CA GLU A 379 5.96 35.96 4.45
C GLU A 379 5.14 34.71 4.36
N ARG A 380 4.45 34.56 3.23
CA ARG A 380 3.72 33.28 2.94
C ARG A 380 4.71 32.16 2.76
N PRO A 381 4.42 30.97 3.32
CA PRO A 381 5.25 29.80 3.07
C PRO A 381 5.43 29.54 1.57
N LEU A 382 6.65 29.25 1.16
CA LEU A 382 7.00 28.92 -0.21
C LEU A 382 6.81 27.40 -0.43
N SER A 383 5.98 27.02 -1.40
CA SER A 383 5.82 25.62 -1.82
C SER A 383 6.68 25.33 -3.04
N VAL A 384 7.44 24.25 -2.98
CA VAL A 384 8.31 23.75 -4.04
C VAL A 384 7.80 22.39 -4.49
N ASP A 385 7.41 22.30 -5.76
CA ASP A 385 7.06 21.01 -6.40
C ASP A 385 8.34 20.27 -6.73
N ILE A 386 8.43 19.01 -6.28
CA ILE A 386 9.61 18.17 -6.47
C ILE A 386 9.30 16.97 -7.36
N VAL A 387 10.30 16.50 -8.09
CA VAL A 387 10.11 15.45 -9.12
C VAL A 387 10.02 14.03 -8.54
N VAL A 388 10.47 13.83 -7.30
CA VAL A 388 10.52 12.50 -6.65
C VAL A 388 9.86 12.53 -5.28
N GLU A 389 9.50 11.36 -4.77
CA GLU A 389 9.18 11.17 -3.35
C GLU A 389 10.50 11.08 -2.59
N PRO A 390 10.85 12.07 -1.74
CA PRO A 390 12.16 12.12 -1.15
C PRO A 390 12.29 11.17 0.04
N THR A 391 13.51 10.65 0.26
CA THR A 391 13.91 10.00 1.51
C THR A 391 14.74 10.92 2.40
N PHE A 392 15.22 12.03 1.85
CA PHE A 392 15.92 13.09 2.60
C PHE A 392 15.64 14.46 2.00
N VAL A 393 15.73 15.48 2.86
CA VAL A 393 15.60 16.91 2.52
C VAL A 393 16.75 17.67 3.18
N ALA A 394 17.39 18.55 2.44
CA ALA A 394 18.42 19.45 2.95
C ALA A 394 18.15 20.89 2.51
N LEU A 395 18.30 21.83 3.43
CA LEU A 395 18.08 23.26 3.19
C LEU A 395 19.38 24.02 3.38
N GLY A 396 19.73 24.82 2.39
CA GLY A 396 20.80 25.82 2.42
C GLY A 396 20.26 27.24 2.46
N PRO A 397 21.12 28.26 2.48
CA PRO A 397 20.71 29.67 2.46
C PRO A 397 19.89 30.01 1.23
N TYR A 398 20.26 29.48 0.06
CA TYR A 398 19.69 29.80 -1.25
C TYR A 398 19.19 28.56 -2.02
N HIS A 399 19.44 27.35 -1.50
CA HIS A 399 19.14 26.12 -2.20
C HIS A 399 18.38 25.13 -1.33
N LEU A 400 17.53 24.35 -2.00
CA LEU A 400 16.92 23.15 -1.46
C LEU A 400 17.47 21.94 -2.20
N ALA A 401 17.85 20.90 -1.49
CA ALA A 401 18.13 19.59 -2.07
C ALA A 401 17.16 18.56 -1.53
N VAL A 402 16.62 17.73 -2.41
CA VAL A 402 15.81 16.57 -2.07
C VAL A 402 16.36 15.36 -2.79
N GLY A 403 16.21 14.18 -2.22
CA GLY A 403 16.74 13.02 -2.92
C GLY A 403 16.18 11.69 -2.44
N MET A 404 16.54 10.67 -3.20
CA MET A 404 16.17 9.28 -2.98
C MET A 404 17.32 8.37 -3.40
N ASN A 405 17.62 7.37 -2.57
CA ASN A 405 18.71 6.42 -2.78
C ASN A 405 20.07 7.11 -2.99
N ASN A 406 20.62 7.01 -4.20
CA ASN A 406 21.93 7.56 -4.59
C ASN A 406 21.83 8.84 -5.43
N ARG A 407 20.65 9.49 -5.50
CA ARG A 407 20.45 10.67 -6.36
C ARG A 407 19.81 11.82 -5.59
N ALA A 408 20.27 13.05 -5.86
CA ALA A 408 19.71 14.27 -5.31
C ALA A 408 19.40 15.29 -6.42
N TRP A 409 18.31 16.05 -6.23
CA TRP A 409 17.85 17.14 -7.07
C TRP A 409 17.98 18.46 -6.31
N PHE A 410 18.56 19.44 -6.96
CA PHE A 410 18.83 20.76 -6.38
C PHE A 410 17.89 21.79 -6.98
N TYR A 411 17.36 22.65 -6.14
CA TYR A 411 16.41 23.72 -6.46
C TYR A 411 16.96 25.07 -5.99
N ASP A 412 16.86 26.10 -6.84
CA ASP A 412 17.12 27.48 -6.46
C ASP A 412 15.93 28.04 -5.67
N LEU A 413 16.22 28.77 -4.58
CA LEU A 413 15.25 29.45 -3.71
C LEU A 413 15.39 30.96 -3.80
N SER A 414 15.95 31.50 -4.85
CA SER A 414 16.08 32.94 -5.06
C SER A 414 14.72 33.59 -5.37
N ASP A 415 14.68 34.92 -5.32
CA ASP A 415 13.46 35.71 -5.58
C ASP A 415 12.85 35.56 -6.96
N LYS A 416 13.52 34.83 -7.87
CA LYS A 416 13.07 34.57 -9.26
C LYS A 416 12.15 33.37 -9.41
N GLY A 417 11.96 32.57 -8.36
CA GLY A 417 11.12 31.36 -8.38
C GLY A 417 11.86 30.13 -7.85
N THR A 418 11.16 29.02 -7.84
CA THR A 418 11.67 27.71 -7.41
C THR A 418 11.97 26.89 -8.65
N GLU A 419 13.15 27.05 -9.25
CA GLU A 419 13.55 26.30 -10.43
C GLU A 419 14.44 25.12 -10.05
N GLN A 420 14.21 23.98 -10.70
CA GLN A 420 15.13 22.87 -10.60
C GLN A 420 16.41 23.19 -11.35
N LEU A 421 17.54 23.24 -10.64
CA LEU A 421 18.84 23.55 -11.22
C LEU A 421 19.43 22.34 -11.94
N LYS A 422 19.69 21.28 -11.18
CA LYS A 422 20.28 20.04 -11.66
C LYS A 422 19.94 18.88 -10.74
N ASP A 423 20.25 17.69 -11.22
CA ASP A 423 20.30 16.48 -10.41
C ASP A 423 21.70 15.87 -10.48
N ARG A 424 22.04 15.10 -9.46
CA ARG A 424 23.33 14.44 -9.37
C ARG A 424 23.19 13.04 -8.78
N GLU A 425 23.89 12.10 -9.42
CA GLU A 425 24.00 10.72 -8.97
C GLU A 425 25.30 10.53 -8.21
N TYR A 426 25.26 9.79 -7.10
CA TYR A 426 26.40 9.47 -6.24
C TYR A 426 26.73 7.97 -6.34
N LEU A 427 27.95 7.60 -5.96
CA LEU A 427 28.43 6.23 -6.07
C LEU A 427 27.77 5.25 -5.07
N GLY A 428 27.01 5.77 -4.09
CA GLY A 428 26.31 4.97 -3.09
C GLY A 428 25.11 5.68 -2.54
N THR A 429 24.35 5.00 -1.70
CA THR A 429 23.13 5.55 -1.06
C THR A 429 23.46 6.73 -0.16
N VAL A 430 22.81 7.86 -0.39
CA VAL A 430 23.01 9.09 0.38
C VAL A 430 22.46 8.91 1.79
N THR A 431 23.32 9.09 2.78
CA THR A 431 22.97 9.02 4.20
C THR A 431 22.61 10.40 4.76
N SER A 432 23.37 11.44 4.40
CA SER A 432 23.07 12.83 4.75
C SER A 432 23.62 13.76 3.68
N LEU A 433 22.99 14.96 3.58
CA LEU A 433 23.36 16.02 2.66
C LEU A 433 23.29 17.36 3.39
N HIS A 434 24.33 18.14 3.27
CA HIS A 434 24.44 19.48 3.86
C HIS A 434 24.79 20.51 2.79
N LEU A 435 24.15 21.67 2.89
CA LEU A 435 24.29 22.77 1.93
C LEU A 435 24.81 24.02 2.63
N ASN A 436 25.68 24.77 1.94
CA ASN A 436 25.91 26.17 2.24
C ASN A 436 25.52 27.03 1.03
N SER A 437 26.05 28.26 0.90
CA SER A 437 25.74 29.15 -0.24
C SER A 437 26.13 28.57 -1.59
N ASP A 438 27.26 27.83 -1.66
CA ASP A 438 27.87 27.46 -2.92
C ASP A 438 28.08 25.94 -3.07
N TYR A 439 28.27 25.23 -1.96
CA TYR A 439 28.67 23.82 -1.96
C TYR A 439 27.64 22.89 -1.32
N ALA A 440 27.65 21.65 -1.79
CA ALA A 440 26.98 20.52 -1.17
C ALA A 440 28.01 19.49 -0.66
N ALA A 441 27.86 19.07 0.61
CA ALA A 441 28.61 17.97 1.20
C ALA A 441 27.68 16.78 1.37
N VAL A 442 27.97 15.69 0.69
CA VAL A 442 27.12 14.50 0.60
C VAL A 442 27.82 13.29 1.19
N LEU A 443 27.24 12.73 2.22
CA LEU A 443 27.73 11.51 2.88
C LEU A 443 27.06 10.28 2.29
N PHE A 444 27.86 9.36 1.78
CA PHE A 444 27.45 8.03 1.29
C PHE A 444 28.58 7.02 1.50
N GLU A 445 28.26 5.79 1.81
CA GLU A 445 29.21 4.68 2.02
C GLU A 445 30.44 5.03 2.88
N ASN A 446 30.22 5.81 3.95
CA ASN A 446 31.26 6.31 4.85
C ASN A 446 32.31 7.25 4.20
N LYS A 447 31.92 7.89 3.09
CA LYS A 447 32.70 8.91 2.38
C LYS A 447 31.90 10.19 2.21
N VAL A 448 32.55 11.34 2.21
CA VAL A 448 31.93 12.63 1.93
C VAL A 448 32.41 13.14 0.58
N GLN A 449 31.46 13.45 -0.28
CA GLN A 449 31.72 14.14 -1.55
C GLN A 449 31.35 15.62 -1.41
N LEU A 450 32.31 16.51 -1.68
CA LEU A 450 32.10 17.96 -1.73
C LEU A 450 32.06 18.40 -3.19
N HIS A 451 31.04 19.19 -3.56
CA HIS A 451 30.92 19.73 -4.93
C HIS A 451 30.14 21.06 -4.95
N LEU A 452 30.28 21.85 -6.01
CA LEU A 452 29.48 23.05 -6.26
C LEU A 452 28.01 22.69 -6.51
N ILE A 453 27.10 23.53 -5.99
CA ILE A 453 25.66 23.44 -6.27
C ILE A 453 25.36 24.04 -7.63
N GLU A 454 25.87 25.23 -7.93
CA GLU A 454 25.71 25.90 -9.22
C GLU A 454 27.04 25.96 -9.96
N GLY A 455 26.97 26.06 -11.29
CA GLY A 455 28.14 26.11 -12.16
C GLY A 455 28.87 24.77 -12.32
N GLU A 456 29.82 24.76 -13.21
CA GLU A 456 30.80 23.69 -13.39
C GLU A 456 32.17 24.33 -13.22
N SER A 457 32.84 24.12 -12.10
CA SER A 457 34.26 24.38 -12.05
C SER A 457 34.96 23.22 -12.74
N MET A 458 35.68 23.52 -13.82
CA MET A 458 36.63 22.60 -14.43
C MET A 458 37.99 22.90 -13.82
N ASP A 459 38.68 21.86 -13.38
CA ASP A 459 40.08 21.98 -13.01
C ASP A 459 40.95 22.26 -14.23
N SER A 460 42.26 22.50 -14.04
CA SER A 460 43.22 22.73 -15.09
C SER A 460 43.36 21.58 -16.09
N SER A 461 42.79 20.40 -15.78
CA SER A 461 42.75 19.20 -16.64
C SER A 461 41.43 19.04 -17.39
N GLY A 462 40.41 19.91 -17.17
CA GLY A 462 39.10 19.84 -17.77
C GLY A 462 38.16 18.83 -17.10
N GLU A 463 38.51 18.31 -15.94
CA GLU A 463 37.65 17.45 -15.11
C GLU A 463 36.79 18.27 -14.13
N ARG A 464 35.59 17.76 -13.81
CA ARG A 464 34.69 18.41 -12.86
C ARG A 464 35.29 18.39 -11.47
N GLU A 465 35.37 19.54 -10.82
CA GLU A 465 35.94 19.66 -9.48
C GLU A 465 35.03 19.04 -8.43
N THR A 466 35.29 17.78 -8.16
CA THR A 466 34.56 17.00 -7.17
C THR A 466 35.58 16.33 -6.25
N ARG A 467 35.53 16.66 -4.97
CA ARG A 467 36.43 16.07 -3.98
C ARG A 467 35.73 15.01 -3.14
N LEU A 468 36.43 13.91 -2.94
CA LEU A 468 35.97 12.79 -2.14
C LEU A 468 36.87 12.62 -0.91
N PHE A 469 36.25 12.56 0.27
CA PHE A 469 36.95 12.39 1.55
C PHE A 469 36.56 11.05 2.18
N PRO A 470 37.43 10.39 3.00
CA PRO A 470 38.80 10.83 3.31
C PRO A 470 39.76 10.65 2.11
N ASP A 471 40.72 11.55 2.00
CA ASP A 471 41.79 11.44 0.96
C ASP A 471 42.67 10.23 1.18
N LYS A 472 42.75 9.70 2.43
CA LYS A 472 43.56 8.54 2.81
C LYS A 472 42.74 7.56 3.63
N ASP A 473 42.80 6.30 3.28
CA ASP A 473 42.09 5.21 3.98
C ASP A 473 42.47 5.05 5.46
N SER A 474 43.64 5.58 5.86
CA SER A 474 44.14 5.54 7.25
C SER A 474 43.38 6.44 8.23
N GLN A 475 42.47 7.30 7.76
CA GLN A 475 41.70 8.25 8.58
C GLN A 475 40.41 7.68 9.20
N GLY A 476 40.11 6.41 8.94
CA GLY A 476 38.88 5.78 9.39
C GLY A 476 37.65 6.06 8.46
N ARG A 477 36.51 5.50 8.83
CA ARG A 477 35.26 5.66 8.07
C ARG A 477 34.50 6.88 8.57
N ILE A 478 34.03 7.74 7.67
CA ILE A 478 33.26 8.91 8.05
C ILE A 478 31.84 8.49 8.48
N THR A 479 31.45 8.91 9.67
CA THR A 479 30.13 8.58 10.27
C THR A 479 29.16 9.75 10.23
N CYS A 480 29.67 10.99 10.23
CA CYS A 480 28.83 12.20 10.16
C CYS A 480 29.64 13.33 9.51
N CYS A 481 28.93 14.29 8.93
CA CYS A 481 29.52 15.50 8.40
C CYS A 481 28.64 16.73 8.66
N ALA A 482 29.24 17.89 8.61
CA ALA A 482 28.59 19.18 8.63
C ALA A 482 29.33 20.14 7.70
N LEU A 483 28.59 21.10 7.14
CA LEU A 483 29.12 22.10 6.23
C LEU A 483 28.81 23.49 6.77
N THR A 484 29.84 24.32 6.92
CA THR A 484 29.70 25.74 7.26
C THR A 484 30.05 26.62 6.07
N SER A 485 30.08 27.93 6.23
CA SER A 485 30.57 28.87 5.21
C SER A 485 32.04 28.69 4.86
N GLU A 486 32.84 28.21 5.82
CA GLU A 486 34.31 28.15 5.69
C GLU A 486 34.90 26.75 5.86
N PHE A 487 34.17 25.82 6.47
CA PHE A 487 34.69 24.50 6.84
C PHE A 487 33.76 23.36 6.44
N LEU A 488 34.32 22.30 5.87
CA LEU A 488 33.78 20.97 5.90
C LEU A 488 34.30 20.26 7.16
N ILE A 489 33.38 19.78 7.99
CA ILE A 489 33.70 19.09 9.24
C ILE A 489 33.16 17.68 9.14
N PHE A 490 33.97 16.69 9.47
CA PHE A 490 33.47 15.31 9.54
C PHE A 490 34.07 14.53 10.71
N GLY A 491 33.26 13.63 11.27
CA GLY A 491 33.65 12.70 12.31
C GLY A 491 33.88 11.30 11.77
N THR A 492 34.80 10.54 12.39
CA THR A 492 35.13 9.18 11.98
C THR A 492 34.84 8.15 13.08
N ASP A 493 34.78 6.88 12.72
CA ASP A 493 34.58 5.75 13.63
C ASP A 493 35.79 5.50 14.56
N VAL A 494 36.92 6.12 14.28
CA VAL A 494 38.14 6.10 15.15
C VAL A 494 38.17 7.30 16.11
N CYS A 495 37.00 7.93 16.38
CA CYS A 495 36.86 9.04 17.32
C CYS A 495 37.68 10.29 16.96
N THR A 496 37.91 10.57 15.69
CA THR A 496 38.56 11.80 15.22
C THR A 496 37.56 12.75 14.59
N ILE A 497 37.77 14.07 14.77
CA ILE A 497 37.02 15.12 14.08
C ILE A 497 38.03 15.88 13.22
N ILE A 498 37.72 16.01 11.94
CA ILE A 498 38.57 16.67 10.97
C ILE A 498 37.85 17.92 10.45
N PHE A 499 38.60 19.03 10.45
CA PHE A 499 38.17 20.33 9.93
C PHE A 499 38.98 20.62 8.66
N LEU A 500 38.27 20.82 7.56
CA LEU A 500 38.86 21.19 6.28
C LEU A 500 38.34 22.56 5.88
N SER A 501 39.25 23.53 5.77
CA SER A 501 38.91 24.87 5.31
C SER A 501 38.75 24.89 3.80
N TYR A 502 37.76 25.64 3.29
CA TYR A 502 37.56 25.90 1.87
C TYR A 502 37.06 27.38 1.66
N PRO A 503 37.13 27.99 0.47
CA PRO A 503 37.57 27.36 -0.77
C PRO A 503 39.06 26.99 -0.70
N TYR A 504 39.36 25.79 -1.10
CA TYR A 504 40.75 25.37 -1.19
C TYR A 504 41.36 26.16 -2.34
N ASN A 505 42.27 27.11 -2.02
CA ASN A 505 43.25 27.52 -3.00
C ASN A 505 44.08 26.29 -3.34
N LEU A 506 43.92 25.83 -4.53
CA LEU A 506 44.70 24.76 -5.16
C LEU A 506 46.14 25.12 -5.26
#